data_de382d5ce827ee3bfd50ed4e60e9ebe4
#
_entry.id   de382d5ce827ee3bfd50ed4e60e9ebe4
#
_cell.length_a   1.000
_cell.length_b   1.000
_cell.length_c   1.000
_cell.angle_alpha   90.00
_cell.angle_beta   90.00
_cell.angle_gamma   90.00
#
_symmetry.space_group_name_H-M   'P 1'
#
loop_
_entity.id
_entity.type
_entity.pdbx_description
1 polymer ?
#
loop_
_entity_poly.entity_id
_entity_poly.type
_entity_poly.pdbx_seq_one_letter_code
_entity_poly.pdbx_strand_id
1 'polypeptide(L)'
;MVKVKKIDECNEVVGPGELVETLHELCPFYYWPNDGNLGDYLIAEATRQFFRRNHLTWKEYSPEEPPSDDSYHLVYGGGGRFVSHWGGIELFEAHLSNPRVRRCVVLPHSIQGVDSLVKAFDSRHVVFCREQKSLAYCCSLNSRAAFRLAHDMGLCLQVADLPGLDSIAPVGNDADEESRLQYELLTGGAVAHARYRMTRATIQNAARRFSFVLRSDKEKSIRAESEWAYDVSILYSASCRETAYSAQLVYLMADILRSTDVVVTDRLHVAIMAMHVGKEIYMLDNDYGKLSGVYELSLQNRANVHLLPPDEPWPVELQRAWKKLNSPWRDRYFAARRLARRVLNKITGR
;
A
#
# COMPACT_ATOMS: atom_id res chain seq x y z
N MET A 1 -32.52 9.51 13.27
CA MET A 1 -31.80 9.23 14.54
C MET A 1 -31.06 7.91 14.37
N VAL A 2 -29.77 7.96 14.09
CA VAL A 2 -28.91 6.76 14.03
C VAL A 2 -28.69 6.34 15.49
N LYS A 3 -29.18 5.14 15.87
CA LYS A 3 -28.90 4.58 17.18
C LYS A 3 -27.40 4.40 17.30
N VAL A 4 -26.76 5.07 18.27
CA VAL A 4 -25.37 4.82 18.66
C VAL A 4 -25.31 3.37 19.13
N LYS A 5 -24.72 2.48 18.35
CA LYS A 5 -24.49 1.08 18.73
C LYS A 5 -23.55 1.03 19.94
N LYS A 6 -23.83 0.16 20.92
CA LYS A 6 -22.95 -0.06 22.06
C LYS A 6 -21.60 -0.62 21.61
N ILE A 7 -20.55 -0.41 22.39
CA ILE A 7 -19.15 -0.83 22.10
C ILE A 7 -19.06 -2.32 21.69
N ASP A 8 -19.91 -3.20 22.25
CA ASP A 8 -19.94 -4.63 21.89
C ASP A 8 -20.43 -4.89 20.45
N GLU A 9 -21.23 -3.99 19.88
CA GLU A 9 -21.70 -4.09 18.49
C GLU A 9 -20.69 -3.52 17.47
N CYS A 10 -19.66 -2.81 17.94
CA CYS A 10 -18.61 -2.23 17.09
C CYS A 10 -17.47 -3.21 16.79
N ASN A 11 -17.35 -4.30 17.57
CA ASN A 11 -16.25 -5.26 17.46
C ASN A 11 -16.44 -6.28 16.33
N GLU A 12 -17.60 -6.33 15.70
CA GLU A 12 -17.82 -7.23 14.57
C GLU A 12 -17.22 -6.65 13.29
N VAL A 13 -16.49 -7.49 12.56
CA VAL A 13 -15.89 -7.09 11.26
C VAL A 13 -17.00 -6.96 10.24
N VAL A 14 -17.13 -5.76 9.69
CA VAL A 14 -18.10 -5.47 8.63
C VAL A 14 -17.77 -6.31 7.41
N GLY A 15 -18.73 -7.11 6.97
CA GLY A 15 -18.60 -7.88 5.74
C GLY A 15 -18.55 -6.98 4.49
N PRO A 16 -18.06 -7.51 3.36
CA PRO A 16 -18.02 -6.74 2.10
C PRO A 16 -19.40 -6.18 1.71
N GLY A 17 -20.50 -6.89 2.00
CA GLY A 17 -21.87 -6.45 1.71
C GLY A 17 -22.26 -5.18 2.45
N GLU A 18 -21.98 -5.06 3.73
CA GLU A 18 -22.34 -3.86 4.52
C GLU A 18 -21.51 -2.63 4.08
N LEU A 19 -20.24 -2.82 3.70
CA LEU A 19 -19.43 -1.76 3.12
C LEU A 19 -20.02 -1.30 1.78
N VAL A 20 -20.44 -2.26 0.93
CA VAL A 20 -21.10 -1.96 -0.36
C VAL A 20 -22.39 -1.19 -0.13
N GLU A 21 -23.25 -1.63 0.78
CA GLU A 21 -24.51 -0.94 1.14
C GLU A 21 -24.25 0.50 1.60
N THR A 22 -23.27 0.67 2.50
CA THR A 22 -22.86 2.01 2.98
C THR A 22 -22.45 2.92 1.84
N LEU A 23 -21.71 2.40 0.84
CA LEU A 23 -21.26 3.18 -0.31
C LEU A 23 -22.39 3.42 -1.33
N HIS A 24 -23.30 2.47 -1.52
CA HIS A 24 -24.49 2.67 -2.37
C HIS A 24 -25.37 3.80 -1.88
N GLU A 25 -25.53 3.95 -0.57
CA GLU A 25 -26.29 5.07 0.03
C GLU A 25 -25.67 6.45 -0.28
N LEU A 26 -24.37 6.48 -0.66
CA LEU A 26 -23.68 7.70 -1.01
C LEU A 26 -23.65 7.98 -2.51
N CYS A 27 -23.98 7.01 -3.36
CA CYS A 27 -23.88 7.18 -4.81
C CYS A 27 -24.79 8.29 -5.35
N PRO A 28 -24.30 9.13 -6.27
CA PRO A 28 -22.91 9.26 -6.69
C PRO A 28 -22.04 9.96 -5.65
N PHE A 29 -20.75 9.63 -5.59
CA PHE A 29 -19.81 10.24 -4.66
C PHE A 29 -18.49 10.61 -5.34
N TYR A 30 -17.68 11.40 -4.64
CA TYR A 30 -16.30 11.69 -5.01
C TYR A 30 -15.35 10.82 -4.20
N TYR A 31 -14.37 10.22 -4.87
CA TYR A 31 -13.36 9.37 -4.25
C TYR A 31 -12.02 10.10 -4.17
N TRP A 32 -11.49 10.24 -2.96
CA TRP A 32 -10.21 10.85 -2.68
C TRP A 32 -9.21 9.78 -2.23
N PRO A 33 -8.39 9.22 -3.14
CA PRO A 33 -7.35 8.26 -2.77
C PRO A 33 -6.25 8.92 -1.95
N ASN A 34 -5.57 8.16 -1.09
CA ASN A 34 -4.37 8.62 -0.43
C ASN A 34 -3.19 8.60 -1.39
N ASP A 35 -2.46 9.72 -1.49
CA ASP A 35 -1.15 9.77 -2.11
C ASP A 35 -0.08 9.26 -1.15
N GLY A 36 0.92 8.55 -1.68
CA GLY A 36 2.00 8.00 -0.90
C GLY A 36 2.94 7.12 -1.71
N ASN A 37 3.17 5.91 -1.22
CA ASN A 37 4.04 4.92 -1.87
C ASN A 37 3.23 3.87 -2.63
N LEU A 38 3.90 2.88 -3.26
CA LEU A 38 3.21 1.81 -4.02
C LEU A 38 2.16 1.03 -3.22
N GLY A 39 2.25 1.00 -1.89
CA GLY A 39 1.21 0.42 -1.05
C GLY A 39 -0.09 1.21 -1.11
N ASP A 40 0.00 2.54 -1.15
CA ASP A 40 -1.16 3.43 -1.26
C ASP A 40 -1.78 3.32 -2.67
N TYR A 41 -0.96 3.16 -3.72
CA TYR A 41 -1.45 2.87 -5.08
C TYR A 41 -2.18 1.53 -5.15
N LEU A 42 -1.67 0.50 -4.47
CA LEU A 42 -2.35 -0.79 -4.38
C LEU A 42 -3.74 -0.64 -3.74
N ILE A 43 -3.84 0.09 -2.63
CA ILE A 43 -5.14 0.37 -1.98
C ILE A 43 -6.06 1.12 -2.95
N ALA A 44 -5.57 2.16 -3.59
CA ALA A 44 -6.36 2.98 -4.49
C ALA A 44 -6.91 2.16 -5.68
N GLU A 45 -6.06 1.35 -6.32
CA GLU A 45 -6.50 0.51 -7.43
C GLU A 45 -7.45 -0.61 -6.99
N ALA A 46 -7.15 -1.27 -5.87
CA ALA A 46 -8.05 -2.27 -5.29
C ALA A 46 -9.43 -1.68 -4.96
N THR A 47 -9.46 -0.44 -4.47
CA THR A 47 -10.69 0.31 -4.19
C THR A 47 -11.47 0.60 -5.49
N ARG A 48 -10.79 1.07 -6.53
CA ARG A 48 -11.42 1.32 -7.84
C ARG A 48 -11.98 0.05 -8.47
N GLN A 49 -11.23 -1.05 -8.38
CA GLN A 49 -11.72 -2.36 -8.81
C GLN A 49 -12.94 -2.80 -8.00
N PHE A 50 -12.92 -2.57 -6.69
CA PHE A 50 -14.07 -2.84 -5.81
C PHE A 50 -15.29 -2.01 -6.22
N PHE A 51 -15.13 -0.73 -6.50
CA PHE A 51 -16.22 0.14 -6.97
C PHE A 51 -16.80 -0.35 -8.30
N ARG A 52 -15.95 -0.68 -9.28
CA ARG A 52 -16.38 -1.20 -10.59
C ARG A 52 -17.20 -2.49 -10.43
N ARG A 53 -16.70 -3.46 -9.64
CA ARG A 53 -17.37 -4.75 -9.44
C ARG A 53 -18.72 -4.64 -8.74
N ASN A 54 -18.88 -3.62 -7.90
CA ASN A 54 -20.12 -3.39 -7.17
C ASN A 54 -21.01 -2.32 -7.81
N HIS A 55 -20.73 -1.94 -9.07
CA HIS A 55 -21.52 -0.97 -9.84
C HIS A 55 -21.75 0.38 -9.12
N LEU A 56 -20.78 0.81 -8.31
CA LEU A 56 -20.84 2.10 -7.63
C LEU A 56 -20.54 3.23 -8.63
N THR A 57 -21.20 4.36 -8.48
CA THR A 57 -20.99 5.55 -9.33
C THR A 57 -20.14 6.56 -8.58
N TRP A 58 -18.96 6.86 -9.12
CA TRP A 58 -18.03 7.82 -8.50
C TRP A 58 -17.27 8.66 -9.52
N LYS A 59 -16.64 9.74 -9.03
CA LYS A 59 -15.63 10.54 -9.72
C LYS A 59 -14.40 10.66 -8.83
N GLU A 60 -13.22 10.78 -9.43
CA GLU A 60 -12.01 11.09 -8.66
C GLU A 60 -12.13 12.49 -8.06
N TYR A 61 -11.64 12.64 -6.83
CA TYR A 61 -11.61 13.92 -6.10
C TYR A 61 -10.19 14.50 -6.12
N SER A 62 -10.08 15.78 -6.45
CA SER A 62 -8.85 16.56 -6.25
C SER A 62 -9.13 17.69 -5.25
N PRO A 63 -8.34 17.80 -4.16
CA PRO A 63 -8.48 18.92 -3.24
C PRO A 63 -8.07 20.26 -3.87
N GLU A 64 -7.26 20.27 -4.93
CA GLU A 64 -6.86 21.43 -5.70
C GLU A 64 -8.00 21.92 -6.61
N GLU A 65 -8.85 20.99 -7.07
CA GLU A 65 -9.99 21.26 -7.94
C GLU A 65 -11.25 20.63 -7.36
N PRO A 66 -11.77 21.18 -6.24
CA PRO A 66 -12.94 20.63 -5.58
C PRO A 66 -14.18 20.73 -6.50
N PRO A 67 -15.15 19.80 -6.34
CA PRO A 67 -16.36 19.79 -7.15
C PRO A 67 -17.08 21.16 -7.15
N SER A 68 -17.67 21.54 -8.28
CA SER A 68 -18.52 22.74 -8.39
C SER A 68 -19.89 22.56 -7.76
N ASP A 69 -20.31 21.32 -7.48
CA ASP A 69 -21.62 21.00 -6.88
C ASP A 69 -21.85 21.75 -5.57
N ASP A 70 -23.07 22.23 -5.31
CA ASP A 70 -23.45 22.89 -4.06
C ASP A 70 -23.25 21.99 -2.84
N SER A 71 -23.39 20.69 -3.03
CA SER A 71 -23.11 19.69 -2.00
C SER A 71 -22.81 18.31 -2.62
N TYR A 72 -21.96 17.53 -1.96
CA TYR A 72 -21.52 16.21 -2.45
C TYR A 72 -21.24 15.24 -1.31
N HIS A 73 -21.12 13.96 -1.67
CA HIS A 73 -20.64 12.90 -0.79
C HIS A 73 -19.16 12.61 -1.08
N LEU A 74 -18.38 12.37 -0.03
CA LEU A 74 -16.95 12.11 -0.12
C LEU A 74 -16.63 10.71 0.41
N VAL A 75 -15.82 9.96 -0.33
CA VAL A 75 -15.20 8.71 0.11
C VAL A 75 -13.69 8.92 0.14
N TYR A 76 -13.11 8.88 1.34
CA TYR A 76 -11.67 9.03 1.54
C TYR A 76 -11.00 7.65 1.54
N GLY A 77 -9.87 7.53 0.83
CA GLY A 77 -9.15 6.28 0.64
C GLY A 77 -8.66 5.65 1.94
N GLY A 78 -8.59 4.33 1.94
CA GLY A 78 -7.99 3.56 3.02
C GLY A 78 -6.49 3.76 3.15
N GLY A 79 -5.87 3.24 4.21
CA GLY A 79 -4.42 3.29 4.35
C GLY A 79 -3.91 3.52 5.77
N GLY A 80 -2.74 4.13 5.88
CA GLY A 80 -2.07 4.36 7.16
C GLY A 80 -1.70 5.81 7.43
N ARG A 81 -2.30 6.78 6.75
CA ARG A 81 -1.96 8.19 6.87
C ARG A 81 -2.38 8.82 8.20
N PHE A 82 -3.43 8.30 8.82
CA PHE A 82 -3.94 8.82 10.11
C PHE A 82 -3.17 8.30 11.32
N VAL A 83 -1.85 8.22 11.17
CA VAL A 83 -0.93 7.92 12.26
C VAL A 83 -0.02 9.13 12.46
N SER A 84 0.15 9.59 13.71
CA SER A 84 0.85 10.84 14.08
C SER A 84 2.26 10.99 13.48
N HIS A 85 2.92 9.87 13.14
CA HIS A 85 4.27 9.89 12.57
C HIS A 85 4.37 10.50 11.17
N TRP A 86 3.27 10.55 10.40
CA TRP A 86 3.32 10.95 8.99
C TRP A 86 2.99 12.42 8.76
N GLY A 87 2.15 13.03 9.62
CA GLY A 87 1.66 14.39 9.40
C GLY A 87 0.79 14.50 8.14
N GLY A 88 0.45 15.72 7.75
CA GLY A 88 -0.30 16.00 6.50
C GLY A 88 -1.76 15.60 6.54
N ILE A 89 -2.36 15.52 7.74
CA ILE A 89 -3.80 15.30 7.93
C ILE A 89 -4.60 16.60 7.84
N GLU A 90 -3.93 17.75 7.90
CA GLU A 90 -4.54 19.08 8.02
C GLU A 90 -5.45 19.38 6.82
N LEU A 91 -5.05 18.94 5.64
CA LEU A 91 -5.85 19.10 4.43
C LEU A 91 -7.16 18.31 4.52
N PHE A 92 -7.14 17.11 5.07
CA PHE A 92 -8.35 16.32 5.30
C PHE A 92 -9.18 16.89 6.45
N GLU A 93 -8.57 17.34 7.55
CA GLU A 93 -9.26 17.99 8.67
C GLU A 93 -10.04 19.23 8.18
N ALA A 94 -9.47 20.04 7.29
CA ALA A 94 -10.15 21.19 6.69
C ALA A 94 -11.42 20.76 5.92
N HIS A 95 -11.45 19.58 5.33
CA HIS A 95 -12.63 19.07 4.62
C HIS A 95 -13.73 18.55 5.55
N LEU A 96 -13.41 18.12 6.78
CA LEU A 96 -14.43 17.68 7.74
C LEU A 96 -15.43 18.80 8.10
N SER A 97 -14.97 20.03 8.17
CA SER A 97 -15.80 21.21 8.45
C SER A 97 -16.44 21.84 7.22
N ASN A 98 -16.15 21.34 6.01
CA ASN A 98 -16.73 21.87 4.78
C ASN A 98 -18.24 21.58 4.73
N PRO A 99 -19.12 22.62 4.70
CA PRO A 99 -20.57 22.43 4.71
C PRO A 99 -21.10 21.81 3.41
N ARG A 100 -20.32 21.81 2.33
CA ARG A 100 -20.67 21.17 1.06
C ARG A 100 -20.54 19.65 1.13
N VAL A 101 -19.74 19.09 2.05
CA VAL A 101 -19.63 17.65 2.28
C VAL A 101 -20.81 17.18 3.13
N ARG A 102 -21.80 16.55 2.52
CA ARG A 102 -23.00 16.06 3.21
C ARG A 102 -22.72 14.85 4.07
N ARG A 103 -22.01 13.86 3.52
CA ARG A 103 -21.56 12.66 4.22
C ARG A 103 -20.14 12.31 3.75
N CYS A 104 -19.33 11.81 4.66
CA CYS A 104 -17.99 11.34 4.36
C CYS A 104 -17.82 9.91 4.90
N VAL A 105 -17.34 9.02 4.05
CA VAL A 105 -16.90 7.68 4.43
C VAL A 105 -15.39 7.63 4.34
N VAL A 106 -14.73 7.26 5.43
CA VAL A 106 -13.30 6.90 5.45
C VAL A 106 -13.19 5.39 5.31
N LEU A 107 -12.56 4.95 4.23
CA LEU A 107 -12.30 3.52 3.98
C LEU A 107 -11.28 2.96 4.98
N PRO A 108 -11.13 1.63 5.11
CA PRO A 108 -10.36 0.98 6.16
C PRO A 108 -8.97 1.59 6.39
N HIS A 109 -8.77 2.19 7.55
CA HIS A 109 -7.61 3.02 7.91
C HIS A 109 -6.98 2.59 9.22
N SER A 110 -5.65 2.72 9.35
CA SER A 110 -4.96 2.72 10.64
C SER A 110 -5.00 4.12 11.23
N ILE A 111 -5.49 4.25 12.47
CA ILE A 111 -5.72 5.54 13.13
C ILE A 111 -5.11 5.51 14.52
N GLN A 112 -4.10 6.36 14.77
CA GLN A 112 -3.41 6.41 16.07
C GLN A 112 -2.73 7.76 16.31
N GLY A 113 -2.88 8.32 17.51
CA GLY A 113 -2.17 9.54 17.93
C GLY A 113 -2.62 10.80 17.20
N VAL A 114 -3.85 10.85 16.69
CA VAL A 114 -4.46 11.97 15.94
C VAL A 114 -5.77 12.40 16.59
N ASP A 115 -5.70 12.74 17.88
CA ASP A 115 -6.86 13.06 18.72
C ASP A 115 -7.74 14.16 18.15
N SER A 116 -7.14 15.22 17.58
CA SER A 116 -7.87 16.35 16.96
C SER A 116 -8.78 15.86 15.83
N LEU A 117 -8.21 15.08 14.91
CA LEU A 117 -8.93 14.51 13.79
C LEU A 117 -10.09 13.62 14.27
N VAL A 118 -9.83 12.69 15.23
CA VAL A 118 -10.87 11.78 15.72
C VAL A 118 -11.99 12.55 16.40
N LYS A 119 -11.68 13.58 17.19
CA LYS A 119 -12.67 14.44 17.84
C LYS A 119 -13.45 15.33 16.86
N ALA A 120 -12.90 15.61 15.69
CA ALA A 120 -13.56 16.40 14.66
C ALA A 120 -14.64 15.64 13.88
N PHE A 121 -14.59 14.30 13.84
CA PHE A 121 -15.64 13.50 13.22
C PHE A 121 -17.00 13.70 13.92
N ASP A 122 -18.07 13.76 13.16
CA ASP A 122 -19.44 13.92 13.62
C ASP A 122 -20.40 12.88 12.98
N SER A 123 -21.69 13.07 13.14
CA SER A 123 -22.72 12.14 12.64
C SER A 123 -22.79 12.00 11.11
N ARG A 124 -22.10 12.87 10.35
CA ARG A 124 -21.98 12.79 8.90
C ARG A 124 -20.89 11.81 8.47
N HIS A 125 -20.06 11.30 9.41
CA HIS A 125 -18.88 10.50 9.13
C HIS A 125 -19.09 9.04 9.52
N VAL A 126 -18.73 8.15 8.59
CA VAL A 126 -18.56 6.73 8.85
C VAL A 126 -17.09 6.38 8.62
N VAL A 127 -16.41 5.87 9.63
CA VAL A 127 -14.98 5.61 9.60
C VAL A 127 -14.73 4.13 9.78
N PHE A 128 -14.15 3.49 8.78
CA PHE A 128 -13.75 2.11 8.87
C PHE A 128 -12.29 2.02 9.34
N CYS A 129 -12.07 1.21 10.38
CA CYS A 129 -10.74 0.87 10.90
C CYS A 129 -10.34 -0.50 10.35
N ARG A 130 -9.07 -0.70 10.00
CA ARG A 130 -8.57 -1.98 9.48
C ARG A 130 -7.89 -2.85 10.52
N GLU A 131 -7.88 -2.44 11.80
CA GLU A 131 -7.45 -3.20 12.96
C GLU A 131 -8.14 -2.73 14.24
N GLN A 132 -8.21 -3.64 15.21
CA GLN A 132 -8.92 -3.45 16.48
C GLN A 132 -8.38 -2.28 17.31
N LYS A 133 -7.05 -2.05 17.29
CA LYS A 133 -6.40 -0.95 18.03
C LYS A 133 -6.92 0.41 17.57
N SER A 134 -7.05 0.62 16.25
CA SER A 134 -7.60 1.86 15.69
C SER A 134 -9.06 2.06 16.07
N LEU A 135 -9.87 1.00 16.03
CA LEU A 135 -11.27 1.09 16.45
C LEU A 135 -11.39 1.48 17.91
N ALA A 136 -10.68 0.78 18.80
CA ALA A 136 -10.70 1.07 20.24
C ALA A 136 -10.24 2.51 20.53
N TYR A 137 -9.18 2.96 19.86
CA TYR A 137 -8.69 4.34 19.97
C TYR A 137 -9.75 5.36 19.54
N CYS A 138 -10.39 5.17 18.39
CA CYS A 138 -11.43 6.08 17.91
C CYS A 138 -12.65 6.12 18.86
N CYS A 139 -13.15 4.96 19.27
CA CYS A 139 -14.29 4.85 20.16
C CYS A 139 -14.03 5.47 21.54
N SER A 140 -12.78 5.43 22.01
CA SER A 140 -12.41 6.06 23.31
C SER A 140 -12.48 7.59 23.28
N LEU A 141 -12.32 8.20 22.09
CA LEU A 141 -12.21 9.65 21.94
C LEU A 141 -13.50 10.30 21.40
N ASN A 142 -14.34 9.55 20.69
CA ASN A 142 -15.48 10.12 19.97
C ASN A 142 -16.65 9.15 19.90
N SER A 143 -17.84 9.62 20.33
CA SER A 143 -19.11 8.87 20.27
C SER A 143 -20.10 9.44 19.24
N ARG A 144 -19.73 10.46 18.48
CA ARG A 144 -20.64 11.15 17.54
C ARG A 144 -20.60 10.55 16.14
N ALA A 145 -19.44 10.05 15.71
CA ALA A 145 -19.26 9.38 14.42
C ALA A 145 -19.50 7.88 14.54
N ALA A 146 -19.74 7.22 13.41
CA ALA A 146 -19.82 5.77 13.36
C ALA A 146 -18.43 5.20 13.05
N PHE A 147 -17.86 4.42 13.99
CA PHE A 147 -16.62 3.67 13.78
C PHE A 147 -16.92 2.19 13.64
N ARG A 148 -16.31 1.52 12.66
CA ARG A 148 -16.54 0.11 12.33
C ARG A 148 -15.23 -0.57 11.95
N LEU A 149 -15.17 -1.90 12.08
CA LEU A 149 -14.07 -2.70 11.57
C LEU A 149 -14.36 -3.17 10.15
N ALA A 150 -13.36 -3.07 9.27
CA ALA A 150 -13.42 -3.70 7.95
C ALA A 150 -12.02 -4.12 7.50
N HIS A 151 -11.96 -5.08 6.60
CA HIS A 151 -10.69 -5.52 6.02
C HIS A 151 -10.04 -4.42 5.17
N ASP A 152 -8.69 -4.44 5.11
CA ASP A 152 -7.92 -3.53 4.26
C ASP A 152 -8.38 -3.64 2.79
N MET A 153 -8.58 -2.48 2.14
CA MET A 153 -9.05 -2.45 0.74
C MET A 153 -8.07 -3.12 -0.24
N GLY A 154 -6.79 -3.18 0.09
CA GLY A 154 -5.80 -3.90 -0.70
C GLY A 154 -6.13 -5.39 -0.92
N LEU A 155 -6.90 -5.99 0.00
CA LEU A 155 -7.38 -7.37 -0.13
C LEU A 155 -8.43 -7.56 -1.24
N CYS A 156 -9.05 -6.48 -1.70
CA CYS A 156 -10.01 -6.50 -2.80
C CYS A 156 -9.35 -6.52 -4.19
N LEU A 157 -8.01 -6.41 -4.27
CA LEU A 157 -7.28 -6.38 -5.54
C LEU A 157 -7.46 -7.68 -6.32
N GLN A 158 -7.68 -7.57 -7.60
CA GLN A 158 -7.58 -8.67 -8.57
C GLN A 158 -6.42 -8.39 -9.52
N VAL A 159 -5.33 -9.14 -9.34
CA VAL A 159 -4.09 -8.91 -10.12
C VAL A 159 -4.28 -9.22 -11.61
N ALA A 160 -5.25 -10.07 -11.95
CA ALA A 160 -5.59 -10.38 -13.34
C ALA A 160 -6.20 -9.17 -14.09
N ASP A 161 -6.80 -8.23 -13.37
CA ASP A 161 -7.44 -7.04 -13.94
C ASP A 161 -6.45 -5.86 -14.08
N LEU A 162 -5.19 -6.04 -13.68
CA LEU A 162 -4.15 -5.02 -13.85
C LEU A 162 -3.63 -4.99 -15.29
N PRO A 163 -3.31 -3.80 -15.83
CA PRO A 163 -2.72 -3.68 -17.16
C PRO A 163 -1.34 -4.36 -17.20
N GLY A 164 -1.04 -5.05 -18.30
CA GLY A 164 0.27 -5.69 -18.50
C GLY A 164 1.40 -4.69 -18.74
N LEU A 165 2.63 -5.20 -18.72
CA LEU A 165 3.86 -4.39 -18.98
C LEU A 165 3.92 -3.81 -20.39
N ASP A 166 3.22 -4.41 -21.34
CA ASP A 166 3.21 -3.96 -22.75
C ASP A 166 2.65 -2.53 -22.90
N SER A 167 1.89 -2.08 -21.90
CA SER A 167 1.40 -0.71 -21.80
C SER A 167 2.42 0.28 -21.21
N ILE A 168 3.56 -0.21 -20.70
CA ILE A 168 4.68 0.58 -20.14
C ILE A 168 5.91 0.38 -21.05
N ALA A 169 5.73 0.44 -22.35
CA ALA A 169 6.85 0.36 -23.28
C ALA A 169 7.85 1.50 -22.99
N PRO A 170 9.16 1.19 -22.94
CA PRO A 170 10.16 2.25 -22.88
C PRO A 170 9.92 3.20 -24.03
N VAL A 171 9.78 4.47 -23.74
CA VAL A 171 9.64 5.49 -24.75
C VAL A 171 10.91 5.46 -25.59
N GLY A 172 10.78 5.15 -26.87
CA GLY A 172 11.91 5.13 -27.82
C GLY A 172 12.58 6.50 -27.91
N ASN A 173 13.78 6.52 -28.46
CA ASN A 173 14.53 7.79 -28.64
C ASN A 173 13.77 8.80 -29.54
N ASP A 174 12.83 8.33 -30.35
CA ASP A 174 12.03 9.12 -31.27
C ASP A 174 10.67 9.56 -30.70
N ALA A 175 10.41 9.27 -29.41
CA ALA A 175 9.16 9.69 -28.80
C ALA A 175 9.13 11.21 -28.61
N ASP A 176 7.92 11.76 -28.75
CA ASP A 176 7.66 13.17 -28.47
C ASP A 176 7.92 13.52 -26.99
N GLU A 177 8.07 14.80 -26.72
CA GLU A 177 8.41 15.31 -25.37
C GLU A 177 7.31 14.98 -24.34
N GLU A 178 6.05 14.97 -24.74
CA GLU A 178 4.91 14.63 -23.90
C GLU A 178 4.95 13.16 -23.49
N SER A 179 5.20 12.25 -24.41
CA SER A 179 5.37 10.82 -24.14
C SER A 179 6.56 10.53 -23.24
N ARG A 180 7.67 11.27 -23.38
CA ARG A 180 8.84 11.18 -22.51
C ARG A 180 8.53 11.68 -21.11
N LEU A 181 7.87 12.82 -21.00
CA LEU A 181 7.46 13.39 -19.71
C LEU A 181 6.48 12.47 -18.99
N GLN A 182 5.51 11.91 -19.70
CA GLN A 182 4.60 10.91 -19.18
C GLN A 182 5.33 9.67 -18.69
N TYR A 183 6.28 9.15 -19.45
CA TYR A 183 7.10 8.00 -19.05
C TYR A 183 7.93 8.31 -17.79
N GLU A 184 8.54 9.47 -17.71
CA GLU A 184 9.33 9.91 -16.54
C GLU A 184 8.45 10.12 -15.30
N LEU A 185 7.29 10.73 -15.46
CA LEU A 185 6.30 10.85 -14.38
C LEU A 185 5.82 9.47 -13.91
N LEU A 186 5.57 8.55 -14.84
CA LEU A 186 5.11 7.20 -14.59
C LEU A 186 6.10 6.33 -13.83
N THR A 187 7.34 6.38 -14.26
CA THR A 187 8.37 5.43 -13.82
C THR A 187 9.27 6.01 -12.74
N GLY A 188 9.02 7.24 -12.27
CA GLY A 188 9.97 7.95 -11.41
C GLY A 188 11.31 8.17 -12.12
N GLY A 189 11.28 8.21 -13.46
CA GLY A 189 12.42 8.41 -14.32
C GLY A 189 13.28 7.17 -14.59
N ALA A 190 14.29 7.34 -15.42
CA ALA A 190 15.21 6.28 -15.85
C ALA A 190 15.90 5.56 -14.69
N VAL A 191 16.11 6.24 -13.55
CA VAL A 191 16.74 5.68 -12.35
C VAL A 191 15.82 4.64 -11.67
N ALA A 192 14.54 4.95 -11.51
CA ALA A 192 13.59 4.02 -10.89
C ALA A 192 13.38 2.79 -11.79
N HIS A 193 13.28 2.96 -13.09
CA HIS A 193 13.18 1.86 -14.03
C HIS A 193 14.46 1.00 -14.05
N ALA A 194 15.64 1.59 -13.93
CA ALA A 194 16.88 0.86 -13.78
C ALA A 194 16.91 0.05 -12.47
N ARG A 195 16.46 0.65 -11.37
CA ARG A 195 16.30 -0.05 -10.07
C ARG A 195 15.35 -1.23 -10.17
N TYR A 196 14.19 -1.05 -10.79
CA TYR A 196 13.23 -2.13 -11.04
C TYR A 196 13.88 -3.30 -11.77
N ARG A 197 14.51 -3.06 -12.93
CA ARG A 197 15.17 -4.11 -13.71
C ARG A 197 16.31 -4.79 -12.93
N MET A 198 17.08 -4.03 -12.17
CA MET A 198 18.15 -4.59 -11.32
C MET A 198 17.57 -5.47 -10.20
N THR A 199 16.54 -5.00 -9.51
CA THR A 199 15.87 -5.74 -8.43
C THR A 199 15.31 -7.05 -8.98
N ARG A 200 14.54 -6.99 -10.06
CA ARG A 200 13.96 -8.16 -10.73
C ARG A 200 15.04 -9.16 -11.16
N ALA A 201 16.08 -8.70 -11.85
CA ALA A 201 17.17 -9.55 -12.29
C ALA A 201 17.94 -10.18 -11.13
N THR A 202 18.11 -9.48 -10.02
CA THR A 202 18.79 -10.00 -8.83
C THR A 202 17.96 -11.11 -8.18
N ILE A 203 16.65 -10.92 -8.07
CA ILE A 203 15.73 -11.91 -7.51
C ILE A 203 15.70 -13.18 -8.42
N GLN A 204 15.55 -12.99 -9.72
CA GLN A 204 15.47 -14.11 -10.69
C GLN A 204 16.73 -14.98 -10.74
N ASN A 205 17.89 -14.40 -10.43
CA ASN A 205 19.17 -15.12 -10.45
C ASN A 205 19.52 -15.82 -9.12
N ALA A 206 18.64 -15.80 -8.11
CA ALA A 206 18.87 -16.48 -6.85
C ALA A 206 18.43 -17.95 -6.94
N ALA A 207 19.24 -18.88 -6.39
CA ALA A 207 19.02 -20.34 -6.50
C ALA A 207 17.75 -20.83 -5.75
N ARG A 208 17.40 -20.22 -4.62
CA ARG A 208 16.09 -20.26 -3.98
C ARG A 208 15.73 -18.82 -3.67
N ARG A 209 14.63 -18.37 -4.24
CA ARG A 209 14.34 -16.97 -4.40
C ARG A 209 13.68 -16.39 -3.16
N PHE A 210 14.47 -16.17 -2.12
CA PHE A 210 14.08 -15.35 -0.99
C PHE A 210 14.26 -13.87 -1.33
N SER A 211 13.21 -13.11 -1.16
CA SER A 211 13.26 -11.66 -1.31
C SER A 211 13.00 -10.98 0.03
N PHE A 212 13.97 -10.20 0.50
CA PHE A 212 13.83 -9.35 1.67
C PHE A 212 13.42 -7.95 1.21
N VAL A 213 12.13 -7.68 1.31
CA VAL A 213 11.51 -6.40 0.90
C VAL A 213 11.21 -5.61 2.16
N LEU A 214 12.20 -4.84 2.59
CA LEU A 214 12.20 -4.15 3.87
C LEU A 214 12.11 -2.64 3.71
N ARG A 215 11.48 -2.01 4.67
CA ARG A 215 11.36 -0.54 4.77
C ARG A 215 12.73 0.11 4.92
N SER A 216 12.86 1.26 4.29
CA SER A 216 14.03 2.14 4.45
C SER A 216 13.72 3.39 5.30
N ASP A 217 12.45 3.56 5.71
CA ASP A 217 11.98 4.70 6.49
C ASP A 217 11.98 4.40 8.01
N LYS A 218 11.54 5.38 8.80
CA LYS A 218 11.52 5.34 10.27
C LYS A 218 10.59 4.27 10.90
N GLU A 219 9.70 3.67 10.12
CA GLU A 219 8.85 2.56 10.58
C GLU A 219 9.49 1.18 10.31
N LYS A 220 10.77 1.11 9.94
CA LYS A 220 11.47 -0.15 9.69
C LYS A 220 11.49 -1.04 10.94
N SER A 221 11.40 -2.35 10.73
CA SER A 221 11.63 -3.31 11.81
C SER A 221 13.10 -3.28 12.23
N ILE A 222 13.35 -3.20 13.54
CA ILE A 222 14.71 -3.23 14.12
C ILE A 222 15.42 -4.58 13.89
N ARG A 223 14.67 -5.64 13.55
CA ARG A 223 15.19 -7.01 13.41
C ARG A 223 15.93 -7.26 12.11
N ALA A 224 15.72 -6.41 11.10
CA ALA A 224 16.21 -6.67 9.76
C ALA A 224 16.71 -5.37 9.12
N GLU A 225 18.01 -5.15 9.21
CA GLU A 225 18.69 -4.09 8.49
C GLU A 225 19.71 -4.68 7.53
N SER A 226 19.60 -4.35 6.24
CA SER A 226 20.54 -4.81 5.22
C SER A 226 20.57 -3.84 4.05
N GLU A 227 21.76 -3.50 3.59
CA GLU A 227 21.95 -2.75 2.35
C GLU A 227 21.53 -3.52 1.09
N TRP A 228 21.27 -4.83 1.22
CA TRP A 228 20.80 -5.73 0.16
C TRP A 228 19.29 -5.97 0.17
N ALA A 229 18.60 -5.44 1.17
CA ALA A 229 17.15 -5.45 1.17
C ALA A 229 16.61 -4.35 0.23
N TYR A 230 15.44 -4.60 -0.32
CA TYR A 230 14.79 -3.65 -1.23
C TYR A 230 13.57 -3.05 -0.57
N ASP A 231 13.37 -1.78 -0.76
CA ASP A 231 12.09 -1.15 -0.47
C ASP A 231 11.34 -0.91 -1.78
N VAL A 232 10.59 -1.90 -2.24
CA VAL A 232 9.86 -1.79 -3.51
C VAL A 232 8.78 -0.73 -3.46
N SER A 233 8.29 -0.37 -2.26
CA SER A 233 7.21 0.60 -2.11
C SER A 233 7.61 2.02 -2.48
N ILE A 234 8.91 2.35 -2.46
CA ILE A 234 9.44 3.67 -2.78
C ILE A 234 10.12 3.75 -4.15
N LEU A 235 10.04 2.67 -4.95
CA LEU A 235 10.67 2.66 -6.28
C LEU A 235 10.08 3.71 -7.21
N TYR A 236 8.82 4.04 -7.02
CA TYR A 236 8.07 4.97 -7.85
C TYR A 236 7.32 5.96 -6.96
N SER A 237 7.18 7.18 -7.46
CA SER A 237 6.48 8.28 -6.80
C SER A 237 5.69 9.03 -7.86
N ALA A 238 4.37 8.99 -7.75
CA ALA A 238 3.44 9.74 -8.60
C ALA A 238 2.18 10.05 -7.78
N SER A 239 1.20 10.71 -8.35
CA SER A 239 -0.10 10.87 -7.70
C SER A 239 -0.98 9.64 -7.90
N CYS A 240 -1.56 9.12 -6.82
CA CYS A 240 -2.57 8.05 -6.89
C CYS A 240 -3.83 8.44 -7.68
N ARG A 241 -4.00 9.72 -7.96
CA ARG A 241 -5.12 10.25 -8.73
C ARG A 241 -5.01 9.97 -10.23
N GLU A 242 -3.80 9.75 -10.72
CA GLU A 242 -3.56 9.34 -12.11
C GLU A 242 -3.81 7.85 -12.28
N THR A 243 -5.07 7.52 -12.56
CA THR A 243 -5.61 6.14 -12.47
C THR A 243 -4.91 5.13 -13.36
N ALA A 244 -4.58 5.50 -14.61
CA ALA A 244 -3.89 4.60 -15.54
C ALA A 244 -2.51 4.20 -15.01
N TYR A 245 -1.79 5.14 -14.44
CA TYR A 245 -0.45 4.96 -13.93
C TYR A 245 -0.41 4.22 -12.61
N SER A 246 -1.38 4.50 -11.74
CA SER A 246 -1.55 3.78 -10.48
C SER A 246 -1.64 2.27 -10.72
N ALA A 247 -2.50 1.85 -11.66
CA ALA A 247 -2.68 0.44 -11.99
C ALA A 247 -1.40 -0.20 -12.56
N GLN A 248 -0.66 0.53 -13.43
CA GLN A 248 0.61 0.06 -14.00
C GLN A 248 1.69 -0.12 -12.93
N LEU A 249 1.83 0.83 -12.00
CA LEU A 249 2.79 0.75 -10.91
C LEU A 249 2.48 -0.42 -9.96
N VAL A 250 1.20 -0.66 -9.69
CA VAL A 250 0.75 -1.83 -8.93
C VAL A 250 1.11 -3.13 -9.67
N TYR A 251 0.97 -3.17 -11.00
CA TYR A 251 1.41 -4.32 -11.80
C TYR A 251 2.93 -4.55 -11.71
N LEU A 252 3.75 -3.50 -11.77
CA LEU A 252 5.21 -3.62 -11.61
C LEU A 252 5.59 -4.23 -10.26
N MET A 253 4.90 -3.85 -9.19
CA MET A 253 5.08 -4.46 -7.87
C MET A 253 4.73 -5.95 -7.89
N ALA A 254 3.61 -6.32 -8.50
CA ALA A 254 3.21 -7.72 -8.67
C ALA A 254 4.24 -8.51 -9.48
N ASP A 255 4.77 -7.95 -10.58
CA ASP A 255 5.76 -8.61 -11.44
C ASP A 255 7.10 -8.84 -10.71
N ILE A 256 7.58 -7.88 -9.92
CA ILE A 256 8.76 -8.07 -9.07
C ILE A 256 8.53 -9.25 -8.12
N LEU A 257 7.40 -9.27 -7.42
CA LEU A 257 7.12 -10.30 -6.41
C LEU A 257 6.83 -11.67 -7.02
N ARG A 258 6.30 -11.75 -8.25
CA ARG A 258 6.17 -13.02 -8.98
C ARG A 258 7.50 -13.73 -9.20
N SER A 259 8.61 -13.01 -9.30
CA SER A 259 9.93 -13.57 -9.55
C SER A 259 10.61 -14.17 -8.31
N THR A 260 9.98 -14.14 -7.14
CA THR A 260 10.44 -14.74 -5.88
C THR A 260 9.56 -15.93 -5.45
N ASP A 261 10.07 -16.79 -4.57
CA ASP A 261 9.30 -17.88 -3.98
C ASP A 261 8.83 -17.52 -2.56
N VAL A 262 9.68 -16.81 -1.82
CA VAL A 262 9.45 -16.41 -0.43
C VAL A 262 9.69 -14.90 -0.28
N VAL A 263 8.75 -14.21 0.31
CA VAL A 263 8.84 -12.78 0.63
C VAL A 263 8.94 -12.58 2.14
N VAL A 264 9.97 -11.87 2.57
CA VAL A 264 10.14 -11.43 3.97
C VAL A 264 9.99 -9.92 3.98
N THR A 265 9.03 -9.39 4.75
CA THR A 265 8.72 -7.97 4.67
C THR A 265 8.15 -7.41 5.99
N ASP A 266 8.47 -6.16 6.26
CA ASP A 266 7.86 -5.30 7.27
C ASP A 266 6.89 -4.26 6.65
N ARG A 267 6.53 -4.46 5.37
CA ARG A 267 5.53 -3.66 4.67
C ARG A 267 4.24 -4.43 4.44
N LEU A 268 3.14 -3.94 5.04
CA LEU A 268 1.82 -4.57 4.93
C LEU A 268 1.39 -4.82 3.48
N HIS A 269 1.47 -3.81 2.61
CA HIS A 269 0.97 -3.93 1.24
C HIS A 269 1.90 -4.75 0.33
N VAL A 270 3.18 -4.90 0.70
CA VAL A 270 4.05 -5.90 0.08
C VAL A 270 3.59 -7.31 0.43
N ALA A 271 3.24 -7.56 1.70
CA ALA A 271 2.68 -8.84 2.12
C ALA A 271 1.35 -9.14 1.41
N ILE A 272 0.44 -8.16 1.34
CA ILE A 272 -0.84 -8.30 0.63
C ILE A 272 -0.62 -8.60 -0.87
N MET A 273 0.28 -7.88 -1.55
CA MET A 273 0.58 -8.15 -2.95
C MET A 273 1.22 -9.53 -3.13
N ALA A 274 2.16 -9.91 -2.27
CA ALA A 274 2.80 -11.22 -2.32
C ALA A 274 1.78 -12.35 -2.14
N MET A 275 0.77 -12.16 -1.27
CA MET A 275 -0.35 -13.08 -1.10
C MET A 275 -1.17 -13.20 -2.40
N HIS A 276 -1.51 -12.08 -3.05
CA HIS A 276 -2.25 -12.09 -4.31
C HIS A 276 -1.51 -12.79 -5.45
N VAL A 277 -0.17 -12.78 -5.45
CA VAL A 277 0.65 -13.50 -6.43
C VAL A 277 1.11 -14.88 -5.95
N GLY A 278 0.52 -15.41 -4.86
CA GLY A 278 0.67 -16.78 -4.41
C GLY A 278 2.05 -17.12 -3.81
N LYS A 279 2.65 -16.18 -3.06
CA LYS A 279 3.97 -16.39 -2.43
C LYS A 279 3.86 -16.84 -0.98
N GLU A 280 4.92 -17.50 -0.49
CA GLU A 280 5.15 -17.73 0.93
C GLU A 280 5.63 -16.43 1.56
N ILE A 281 5.04 -16.01 2.69
CA ILE A 281 5.24 -14.68 3.24
C ILE A 281 5.57 -14.75 4.71
N TYR A 282 6.66 -14.08 5.10
CA TYR A 282 7.02 -13.83 6.48
C TYR A 282 6.95 -12.34 6.76
N MET A 283 5.99 -11.94 7.60
CA MET A 283 5.78 -10.56 8.01
C MET A 283 6.59 -10.28 9.28
N LEU A 284 7.40 -9.23 9.25
CA LEU A 284 8.14 -8.72 10.41
C LEU A 284 7.37 -7.56 11.00
N ASP A 285 6.85 -7.71 12.22
CA ASP A 285 6.12 -6.60 12.83
C ASP A 285 7.06 -5.46 13.23
N ASN A 286 6.50 -4.27 13.31
CA ASN A 286 7.17 -3.10 13.84
C ASN A 286 6.83 -2.90 15.33
N ASP A 287 7.55 -1.98 16.01
CA ASP A 287 7.49 -1.80 17.46
C ASP A 287 6.10 -1.46 18.01
N TYR A 288 5.19 -0.93 17.19
CA TYR A 288 3.83 -0.56 17.63
C TYR A 288 2.71 -1.50 17.14
N GLY A 289 3.07 -2.62 16.50
CA GLY A 289 2.14 -3.70 16.18
C GLY A 289 1.10 -3.36 15.10
N LYS A 290 1.51 -2.63 14.05
CA LYS A 290 0.63 -2.28 12.92
C LYS A 290 0.35 -3.47 12.03
N LEU A 291 1.38 -4.28 11.77
CA LEU A 291 1.24 -5.46 10.94
C LEU A 291 0.46 -6.55 11.66
N SER A 292 0.73 -6.76 12.96
CA SER A 292 0.01 -7.74 13.77
C SER A 292 -1.49 -7.47 13.79
N GLY A 293 -1.92 -6.22 13.97
CA GLY A 293 -3.34 -5.90 14.00
C GLY A 293 -4.08 -6.22 12.70
N VAL A 294 -3.49 -5.93 11.54
CA VAL A 294 -4.08 -6.31 10.24
C VAL A 294 -3.94 -7.80 9.97
N TYR A 295 -2.83 -8.42 10.38
CA TYR A 295 -2.64 -9.87 10.29
C TYR A 295 -3.72 -10.62 11.07
N GLU A 296 -3.94 -10.29 12.33
CA GLU A 296 -4.95 -10.90 13.20
C GLU A 296 -6.36 -10.77 12.63
N LEU A 297 -6.71 -9.61 12.08
CA LEU A 297 -8.01 -9.36 11.51
C LEU A 297 -8.24 -10.04 10.16
N SER A 298 -7.21 -10.08 9.30
CA SER A 298 -7.43 -10.31 7.87
C SER A 298 -6.58 -11.43 7.26
N LEU A 299 -5.44 -11.79 7.85
CA LEU A 299 -4.43 -12.64 7.22
C LEU A 299 -4.11 -13.93 7.99
N GLN A 300 -4.42 -14.05 9.28
CA GLN A 300 -4.05 -15.17 10.13
C GLN A 300 -4.53 -16.54 9.63
N ASN A 301 -5.62 -16.57 8.88
CA ASN A 301 -6.19 -17.81 8.32
C ASN A 301 -5.62 -18.16 6.93
N ARG A 302 -4.61 -17.44 6.44
CA ARG A 302 -3.93 -17.71 5.17
C ARG A 302 -2.72 -18.59 5.42
N ALA A 303 -2.76 -19.82 4.91
CA ALA A 303 -1.73 -20.85 5.16
C ALA A 303 -0.31 -20.44 4.72
N ASN A 304 -0.20 -19.51 3.77
CA ASN A 304 1.06 -19.00 3.23
C ASN A 304 1.50 -17.65 3.81
N VAL A 305 0.86 -17.17 4.89
CA VAL A 305 1.20 -15.89 5.53
C VAL A 305 1.53 -16.13 7.00
N HIS A 306 2.74 -15.79 7.40
CA HIS A 306 3.26 -15.98 8.74
C HIS A 306 3.70 -14.66 9.35
N LEU A 307 3.17 -14.33 10.52
CA LEU A 307 3.69 -13.23 11.33
C LEU A 307 4.85 -13.76 12.18
N LEU A 308 5.97 -13.07 12.14
CA LEU A 308 7.13 -13.34 12.99
C LEU A 308 7.17 -12.35 14.15
N PRO A 309 6.82 -12.77 15.37
CA PRO A 309 6.87 -11.91 16.55
C PRO A 309 8.29 -11.36 16.78
N PRO A 310 8.43 -10.14 17.34
CA PRO A 310 9.74 -9.52 17.55
C PRO A 310 10.73 -10.37 18.34
N ASP A 311 10.25 -11.12 19.34
CA ASP A 311 11.07 -11.87 20.28
C ASP A 311 11.32 -13.33 19.89
N GLU A 312 10.68 -13.82 18.82
CA GLU A 312 10.87 -15.20 18.38
C GLU A 312 12.01 -15.33 17.37
N PRO A 313 12.82 -16.42 17.45
CA PRO A 313 13.86 -16.67 16.47
C PRO A 313 13.24 -16.95 15.09
N TRP A 314 13.89 -16.42 14.06
CA TRP A 314 13.46 -16.72 12.70
C TRP A 314 13.59 -18.22 12.38
N PRO A 315 12.75 -18.77 11.51
CA PRO A 315 12.91 -20.12 10.96
C PRO A 315 14.33 -20.33 10.42
N VAL A 316 14.88 -21.52 10.59
CA VAL A 316 16.28 -21.83 10.24
C VAL A 316 16.60 -21.50 8.78
N GLU A 317 15.66 -21.76 7.88
CA GLU A 317 15.83 -21.42 6.46
C GLU A 317 15.90 -19.91 6.20
N LEU A 318 15.11 -19.12 6.92
CA LEU A 318 15.17 -17.66 6.85
C LEU A 318 16.51 -17.14 7.39
N GLN A 319 16.98 -17.70 8.52
CA GLN A 319 18.29 -17.34 9.07
C GLN A 319 19.42 -17.64 8.07
N ARG A 320 19.37 -18.79 7.40
CA ARG A 320 20.34 -19.16 6.36
C ARG A 320 20.28 -18.20 5.16
N ALA A 321 19.07 -17.88 4.70
CA ALA A 321 18.86 -16.94 3.59
C ALA A 321 19.38 -15.54 3.94
N TRP A 322 19.10 -15.07 5.15
CA TRP A 322 19.58 -13.78 5.67
C TRP A 322 21.10 -13.70 5.78
N LYS A 323 21.73 -14.75 6.35
CA LYS A 323 23.19 -14.85 6.41
C LYS A 323 23.82 -14.85 5.01
N LYS A 324 23.21 -15.55 4.05
CA LYS A 324 23.68 -15.56 2.66
C LYS A 324 23.52 -14.19 2.01
N LEU A 325 22.44 -13.48 2.28
CA LEU A 325 22.19 -12.13 1.79
C LEU A 325 23.28 -11.15 2.24
N ASN A 326 23.66 -11.22 3.52
CA ASN A 326 24.63 -10.32 4.17
C ASN A 326 26.06 -10.89 4.22
N SER A 327 26.37 -11.89 3.38
CA SER A 327 27.69 -12.51 3.35
C SER A 327 28.72 -11.61 2.66
N PRO A 328 29.94 -11.43 3.22
CA PRO A 328 31.03 -10.69 2.59
C PRO A 328 31.45 -11.21 1.20
N TRP A 329 31.18 -12.49 0.90
CA TRP A 329 31.40 -13.07 -0.41
C TRP A 329 30.47 -12.46 -1.48
N ARG A 330 29.30 -12.02 -1.11
CA ARG A 330 28.35 -11.37 -2.01
C ARG A 330 28.90 -10.05 -2.53
N ASP A 331 29.53 -9.25 -1.67
CA ASP A 331 30.16 -7.98 -2.04
C ASP A 331 31.28 -8.18 -3.05
N ARG A 332 32.13 -9.20 -2.82
CA ARG A 332 33.20 -9.59 -3.75
C ARG A 332 32.64 -10.06 -5.08
N TYR A 333 31.58 -10.86 -5.07
CA TYR A 333 30.95 -11.35 -6.31
C TYR A 333 30.38 -10.18 -7.15
N PHE A 334 29.65 -9.27 -6.53
CA PHE A 334 29.06 -8.12 -7.23
C PHE A 334 30.13 -7.08 -7.63
N ALA A 335 31.17 -6.90 -6.84
CA ALA A 335 32.31 -6.07 -7.22
C ALA A 335 33.04 -6.65 -8.44
N ALA A 336 33.31 -7.95 -8.46
CA ALA A 336 33.91 -8.63 -9.60
C ALA A 336 33.01 -8.55 -10.85
N ARG A 337 31.71 -8.70 -10.71
CA ARG A 337 30.74 -8.61 -11.81
C ARG A 337 30.62 -7.18 -12.35
N ARG A 338 30.66 -6.15 -11.48
CA ARG A 338 30.73 -4.74 -11.90
C ARG A 338 32.01 -4.43 -12.66
N LEU A 339 33.14 -4.97 -12.19
CA LEU A 339 34.44 -4.80 -12.86
C LEU A 339 34.44 -5.49 -14.23
N ALA A 340 33.99 -6.73 -14.31
CA ALA A 340 33.87 -7.49 -15.56
C ALA A 340 32.98 -6.76 -16.59
N ARG A 341 31.85 -6.17 -16.14
CA ARG A 341 30.96 -5.40 -17.02
C ARG A 341 31.61 -4.10 -17.51
N ARG A 342 32.37 -3.40 -16.65
CA ARG A 342 33.14 -2.20 -17.06
C ARG A 342 34.24 -2.54 -18.09
N VAL A 343 34.89 -3.68 -17.91
CA VAL A 343 35.93 -4.17 -18.87
C VAL A 343 35.23 -4.56 -20.18
N LEU A 344 34.15 -5.27 -20.15
CA LEU A 344 33.39 -5.66 -21.36
C LEU A 344 32.90 -4.45 -22.14
N ASN A 345 32.34 -3.45 -21.46
CA ASN A 345 31.88 -2.20 -22.10
C ASN A 345 33.03 -1.42 -22.72
N LYS A 346 34.22 -1.41 -22.10
CA LYS A 346 35.42 -0.81 -22.70
C LYS A 346 35.90 -1.54 -23.95
N ILE A 347 35.79 -2.88 -23.99
CA ILE A 347 36.21 -3.69 -25.13
C ILE A 347 35.21 -3.61 -26.29
N THR A 348 33.90 -3.51 -25.97
CA THR A 348 32.81 -3.51 -26.98
C THR A 348 32.40 -2.11 -27.43
N GLY A 349 33.05 -1.04 -26.92
CA GLY A 349 32.73 0.34 -27.29
C GLY A 349 31.34 0.82 -26.88
N ARG A 350 30.73 0.14 -25.89
CA ARG A 350 29.43 0.50 -25.35
C ARG A 350 29.54 1.14 -23.97
#